data_77c4940b6d3a723e7ba461f14f680f45
#
_entry.id   77c4940b6d3a723e7ba461f14f680f45
#
_cell.length_a   1.000
_cell.length_b   1.000
_cell.length_c   1.000
_cell.angle_alpha   90.00
_cell.angle_beta   90.00
_cell.angle_gamma   90.00
#
_symmetry.space_group_name_H-M   'P 1'
#
loop_
_entity.id
_entity.type
_entity.pdbx_description
1 polymer ?
#
loop_
_entity_poly.entity_id
_entity_poly.type
_entity_poly.pdbx_seq_one_letter_code
_entity_poly.pdbx_strand_id
1 'polypeptide(L)'
;GGYRVTGPFSALHVGGAYIECFLAAATPFLIVLMRQDRRWLVRAPGLLLLLATTYALMVTYSRNGYSAFAVAVFLVLAAATLQSRRLVRSAVIFAALAGALLLVAVPIFKGEFAQMRLARVSADLDIRQAHWKDALSIRDAGLATTLFGMGLGRYPETNYWRSTEGHRSATYRLESTAGNTFLRLSAGDSLYVEQMVAVEPGQHYVLRMDVRPSRPDSKITIPICEKWMLTSYNCIWQTIELGKEAGAWRKVETQFTAKELSVSPWYSQRPIKLSLHYDVPNSTIDIDNIRLETATGANLLSNGDFSERMDHWFFSTDGHLQWHIKSLFYGVLFDQGVFGLVALAWFVLLALVRATRNMLSGDTISGASFAALCSFLVVGLFDTLIDTPRFLLLFLLLAGACCLPLAKSEGKAA
;
A
#
# COMPACT_ATOMS: atom_id res chain seq x y z
N GLY A 1 3.28 7.07 18.24
CA GLY A 1 3.51 7.60 16.91
C GLY A 1 2.24 7.58 16.07
N GLY A 2 1.92 8.69 15.42
CA GLY A 2 0.70 8.85 14.62
C GLY A 2 0.78 8.25 13.20
N TYR A 3 1.64 7.27 12.95
CA TYR A 3 1.90 6.74 11.61
C TYR A 3 1.60 5.25 11.52
N ARG A 4 1.02 4.83 10.40
CA ARG A 4 0.84 3.42 10.06
C ARG A 4 2.15 2.82 9.57
N VAL A 5 2.43 1.61 10.00
CA VAL A 5 3.60 0.85 9.52
C VAL A 5 3.22 0.12 8.24
N THR A 6 3.99 0.31 7.18
CA THR A 6 3.80 -0.37 5.89
C THR A 6 4.94 -1.32 5.53
N GLY A 7 6.07 -1.23 6.23
CA GLY A 7 7.25 -2.04 5.94
C GLY A 7 7.70 -1.91 4.48
N PRO A 8 8.21 -3.00 3.87
CA PRO A 8 8.64 -3.02 2.47
C PRO A 8 7.47 -3.08 1.47
N PHE A 9 6.24 -3.09 1.95
CA PHE A 9 5.02 -3.16 1.11
C PHE A 9 4.50 -1.77 0.80
N SER A 10 5.37 -0.94 0.29
CA SER A 10 5.06 0.40 -0.15
C SER A 10 4.67 0.37 -1.62
N ALA A 11 3.41 0.31 -1.90
CA ALA A 11 2.88 0.65 -3.21
C ALA A 11 2.45 2.12 -3.21
N LEU A 12 1.85 2.62 -4.24
CA LEU A 12 1.48 4.02 -4.50
C LEU A 12 0.80 4.78 -3.34
N HIS A 13 0.48 4.14 -2.23
CA HIS A 13 -0.22 4.77 -1.12
C HIS A 13 0.25 4.27 0.24
N VAL A 14 0.15 5.11 1.23
CA VAL A 14 0.41 4.78 2.63
C VAL A 14 -0.82 4.07 3.20
N GLY A 15 -0.81 2.74 3.17
CA GLY A 15 -1.90 1.93 3.70
C GLY A 15 -1.42 0.55 4.14
N GLY A 16 -2.09 -0.03 5.14
CA GLY A 16 -1.67 -1.28 5.76
C GLY A 16 -2.00 -2.55 4.98
N ALA A 17 -2.82 -2.50 3.92
CA ALA A 17 -3.41 -3.69 3.29
C ALA A 17 -2.40 -4.77 2.90
N TYR A 18 -1.26 -4.38 2.37
CA TYR A 18 -0.28 -5.34 1.88
C TYR A 18 0.50 -6.05 3.00
N ILE A 19 1.05 -5.28 3.96
CA ILE A 19 1.80 -5.88 5.08
C ILE A 19 0.89 -6.76 5.93
N GLU A 20 -0.32 -6.31 6.23
CA GLU A 20 -1.26 -7.08 7.03
C GLU A 20 -1.74 -8.33 6.32
N CYS A 21 -1.97 -8.27 5.00
CA CYS A 21 -2.31 -9.43 4.19
C CYS A 21 -1.20 -10.48 4.21
N PHE A 22 0.05 -10.06 4.00
CA PHE A 22 1.20 -10.96 4.04
C PHE A 22 1.38 -11.60 5.40
N LEU A 23 1.35 -10.81 6.48
CA LEU A 23 1.52 -11.30 7.84
C LEU A 23 0.40 -12.25 8.27
N ALA A 24 -0.86 -11.91 7.95
CA ALA A 24 -1.99 -12.77 8.24
C ALA A 24 -1.92 -14.10 7.45
N ALA A 25 -1.57 -14.05 6.16
CA ALA A 25 -1.44 -15.25 5.32
C ALA A 25 -0.24 -16.14 5.70
N ALA A 26 0.85 -15.56 6.21
CA ALA A 26 2.03 -16.33 6.65
C ALA A 26 1.83 -17.01 8.01
N THR A 27 1.00 -16.44 8.87
CA THR A 27 0.78 -16.92 10.25
C THR A 27 0.34 -18.39 10.35
N PRO A 28 -0.60 -18.92 9.55
CA PRO A 28 -1.00 -20.33 9.59
C PRO A 28 0.16 -21.29 9.37
N PHE A 29 1.06 -20.99 8.42
CA PHE A 29 2.23 -21.82 8.13
C PHE A 29 3.22 -21.84 9.29
N LEU A 30 3.43 -20.68 9.94
CA LEU A 30 4.28 -20.59 11.12
C LEU A 30 3.73 -21.41 12.28
N ILE A 31 2.42 -21.38 12.53
CA ILE A 31 1.76 -22.19 13.57
C ILE A 31 1.90 -23.69 13.26
N VAL A 32 1.71 -24.10 12.00
CA VAL A 32 1.85 -25.50 11.58
C VAL A 32 3.29 -25.96 11.72
N LEU A 33 4.29 -25.15 11.33
CA LEU A 33 5.70 -25.46 11.49
C LEU A 33 6.06 -25.73 12.97
N MET A 34 5.66 -24.84 13.88
CA MET A 34 5.89 -25.01 15.32
C MET A 34 5.17 -26.24 15.90
N ARG A 35 4.06 -26.67 15.29
CA ARG A 35 3.32 -27.84 15.71
C ARG A 35 3.96 -29.15 15.24
N GLN A 36 4.48 -29.17 13.99
CA GLN A 36 5.11 -30.33 13.37
C GLN A 36 6.48 -30.63 13.98
N ASP A 37 7.32 -29.60 14.11
CA ASP A 37 8.64 -29.73 14.69
C ASP A 37 8.61 -29.43 16.21
N ARG A 38 8.99 -30.43 17.01
CA ARG A 38 9.01 -30.33 18.48
C ARG A 38 10.30 -29.82 19.03
N ARG A 39 11.33 -29.62 18.21
CA ARG A 39 12.63 -29.13 18.65
C ARG A 39 12.49 -27.70 19.19
N TRP A 40 13.11 -27.44 20.33
CA TRP A 40 13.08 -26.11 20.95
C TRP A 40 13.70 -25.03 20.05
N LEU A 41 14.73 -25.42 19.26
CA LEU A 41 15.39 -24.57 18.26
C LEU A 41 14.45 -24.05 17.15
N VAL A 42 13.32 -24.72 16.92
CA VAL A 42 12.28 -24.28 15.96
C VAL A 42 11.15 -23.54 16.69
N ARG A 43 10.74 -24.05 17.85
CA ARG A 43 9.60 -23.48 18.59
C ARG A 43 9.88 -22.13 19.22
N ALA A 44 11.07 -21.95 19.83
CA ALA A 44 11.39 -20.67 20.48
C ALA A 44 11.51 -19.52 19.47
N PRO A 45 12.27 -19.63 18.36
CA PRO A 45 12.27 -18.62 17.30
C PRO A 45 10.89 -18.46 16.63
N GLY A 46 10.16 -19.58 16.44
CA GLY A 46 8.79 -19.53 15.88
C GLY A 46 7.82 -18.73 16.76
N LEU A 47 7.87 -18.90 18.07
CA LEU A 47 7.05 -18.12 19.00
C LEU A 47 7.47 -16.65 19.01
N LEU A 48 8.77 -16.35 19.00
CA LEU A 48 9.28 -14.99 18.92
C LEU A 48 8.80 -14.30 17.62
N LEU A 49 8.89 -15.02 16.49
CA LEU A 49 8.43 -14.52 15.20
C LEU A 49 6.93 -14.32 15.19
N LEU A 50 6.13 -15.20 15.81
CA LEU A 50 4.68 -15.04 15.93
C LEU A 50 4.31 -13.80 16.76
N LEU A 51 5.01 -13.56 17.88
CA LEU A 51 4.81 -12.37 18.70
C LEU A 51 5.21 -11.09 17.95
N ALA A 52 6.35 -11.12 17.23
CA ALA A 52 6.78 -10.02 16.38
C ALA A 52 5.79 -9.73 15.25
N THR A 53 5.26 -10.78 14.59
CA THR A 53 4.22 -10.68 13.57
C THR A 53 2.95 -10.05 14.13
N THR A 54 2.53 -10.50 15.31
CA THR A 54 1.35 -9.94 15.99
C THR A 54 1.56 -8.47 16.31
N TYR A 55 2.72 -8.10 16.88
CA TYR A 55 3.04 -6.72 17.16
C TYR A 55 3.07 -5.87 15.88
N ALA A 56 3.77 -6.32 14.84
CA ALA A 56 3.86 -5.61 13.57
C ALA A 56 2.47 -5.39 12.95
N LEU A 57 1.60 -6.41 13.01
CA LEU A 57 0.23 -6.32 12.52
C LEU A 57 -0.62 -5.35 13.35
N MET A 58 -0.50 -5.37 14.68
CA MET A 58 -1.25 -4.47 15.56
C MET A 58 -0.87 -2.99 15.33
N VAL A 59 0.41 -2.68 15.12
CA VAL A 59 0.86 -1.30 14.85
C VAL A 59 0.59 -0.81 13.42
N THR A 60 0.02 -1.64 12.54
CA THR A 60 -0.56 -1.15 11.27
C THR A 60 -1.82 -0.33 11.49
N TYR A 61 -2.47 -0.46 12.63
CA TYR A 61 -3.77 0.14 12.96
C TYR A 61 -4.84 -0.13 11.89
N SER A 62 -4.77 -1.32 11.27
CA SER A 62 -5.71 -1.76 10.25
C SER A 62 -6.71 -2.75 10.81
N ARG A 63 -7.97 -2.34 10.85
CA ARG A 63 -9.08 -3.19 11.31
C ARG A 63 -9.26 -4.43 10.45
N ASN A 64 -9.07 -4.25 9.14
CA ASN A 64 -9.16 -5.33 8.17
C ASN A 64 -8.05 -6.36 8.40
N GLY A 65 -6.82 -5.90 8.68
CA GLY A 65 -5.71 -6.75 9.06
C GLY A 65 -5.98 -7.54 10.35
N TYR A 66 -6.60 -6.91 11.35
CA TYR A 66 -6.99 -7.58 12.60
C TYR A 66 -7.99 -8.70 12.35
N SER A 67 -9.01 -8.42 11.53
CA SER A 67 -10.02 -9.43 11.15
C SER A 67 -9.40 -10.59 10.39
N ALA A 68 -8.54 -10.30 9.40
CA ALA A 68 -7.84 -11.31 8.62
C ALA A 68 -6.93 -12.20 9.48
N PHE A 69 -6.19 -11.59 10.41
CA PHE A 69 -5.34 -12.31 11.36
C PHE A 69 -6.15 -13.19 12.31
N ALA A 70 -7.25 -12.67 12.85
CA ALA A 70 -8.16 -13.45 13.70
C ALA A 70 -8.74 -14.66 12.94
N VAL A 71 -9.17 -14.46 11.69
CA VAL A 71 -9.64 -15.55 10.82
C VAL A 71 -8.55 -16.57 10.55
N ALA A 72 -7.31 -16.12 10.21
CA ALA A 72 -6.17 -17.00 9.98
C ALA A 72 -5.87 -17.89 11.19
N VAL A 73 -5.76 -17.28 12.38
CA VAL A 73 -5.49 -17.99 13.63
C VAL A 73 -6.64 -18.95 13.99
N PHE A 74 -7.88 -18.46 13.91
CA PHE A 74 -9.04 -19.28 14.20
C PHE A 74 -9.12 -20.52 13.30
N LEU A 75 -8.99 -20.34 11.99
CA LEU A 75 -9.13 -21.44 11.03
C LEU A 75 -8.01 -22.47 11.14
N VAL A 76 -6.75 -22.03 11.33
CA VAL A 76 -5.63 -22.99 11.49
C VAL A 76 -5.75 -23.78 12.79
N LEU A 77 -6.24 -23.14 13.87
CA LEU A 77 -6.48 -23.81 15.13
C LEU A 77 -7.69 -24.75 15.06
N ALA A 78 -8.76 -24.35 14.38
CA ALA A 78 -9.91 -25.22 14.11
C ALA A 78 -9.49 -26.44 13.29
N ALA A 79 -8.73 -26.26 12.21
CA ALA A 79 -8.13 -27.35 11.42
C ALA A 79 -7.30 -28.28 12.30
N ALA A 80 -6.48 -27.71 13.18
CA ALA A 80 -5.65 -28.47 14.11
C ALA A 80 -6.47 -29.30 15.14
N THR A 81 -7.60 -28.75 15.60
CA THR A 81 -8.50 -29.48 16.53
C THR A 81 -9.24 -30.60 15.82
N LEU A 82 -9.75 -30.38 14.62
CA LEU A 82 -10.42 -31.40 13.81
C LEU A 82 -9.51 -32.60 13.52
N GLN A 83 -8.21 -32.36 13.33
CA GLN A 83 -7.20 -33.40 13.10
C GLN A 83 -6.72 -34.08 14.39
N SER A 84 -7.03 -33.53 15.58
CA SER A 84 -6.55 -34.04 16.86
C SER A 84 -7.65 -34.81 17.58
N ARG A 85 -7.33 -36.02 18.04
CA ARG A 85 -8.22 -36.77 18.93
C ARG A 85 -8.23 -36.26 20.39
N ARG A 86 -7.39 -35.25 20.71
CA ARG A 86 -7.22 -34.70 22.07
C ARG A 86 -7.78 -33.28 22.17
N LEU A 87 -9.10 -33.13 22.14
CA LEU A 87 -9.82 -31.87 22.17
C LEU A 87 -9.40 -30.95 23.32
N VAL A 88 -9.32 -31.48 24.57
CA VAL A 88 -8.95 -30.70 25.74
C VAL A 88 -7.56 -30.07 25.61
N ARG A 89 -6.56 -30.84 25.16
CA ARG A 89 -5.20 -30.31 24.97
C ARG A 89 -5.17 -29.22 23.89
N SER A 90 -5.93 -29.40 22.81
CA SER A 90 -6.03 -28.40 21.76
C SER A 90 -6.69 -27.12 22.25
N ALA A 91 -7.75 -27.22 23.06
CA ALA A 91 -8.42 -26.08 23.68
C ALA A 91 -7.50 -25.29 24.63
N VAL A 92 -6.69 -25.98 25.45
CA VAL A 92 -5.70 -25.32 26.33
C VAL A 92 -4.64 -24.57 25.52
N ILE A 93 -4.12 -25.18 24.45
CA ILE A 93 -3.15 -24.50 23.57
C ILE A 93 -3.79 -23.28 22.89
N PHE A 94 -5.04 -23.41 22.44
CA PHE A 94 -5.81 -22.31 21.87
C PHE A 94 -5.95 -21.15 22.87
N ALA A 95 -6.38 -21.44 24.10
CA ALA A 95 -6.55 -20.43 25.14
C ALA A 95 -5.23 -19.75 25.52
N ALA A 96 -4.15 -20.52 25.62
CA ALA A 96 -2.83 -19.97 25.91
C ALA A 96 -2.32 -19.05 24.78
N LEU A 97 -2.50 -19.45 23.53
CA LEU A 97 -2.13 -18.62 22.39
C LEU A 97 -2.99 -17.34 22.31
N ALA A 98 -4.30 -17.45 22.47
CA ALA A 98 -5.20 -16.30 22.52
C ALA A 98 -4.81 -15.33 23.65
N GLY A 99 -4.50 -15.85 24.84
CA GLY A 99 -4.00 -15.05 25.96
C GLY A 99 -2.70 -14.30 25.63
N ALA A 100 -1.74 -14.99 25.00
CA ALA A 100 -0.47 -14.36 24.58
C ALA A 100 -0.69 -13.25 23.52
N LEU A 101 -1.59 -13.48 22.57
CA LEU A 101 -1.94 -12.49 21.56
C LEU A 101 -2.65 -11.27 22.17
N LEU A 102 -3.54 -11.50 23.14
CA LEU A 102 -4.22 -10.44 23.88
C LEU A 102 -3.26 -9.58 24.70
N LEU A 103 -2.24 -10.18 25.32
CA LEU A 103 -1.21 -9.45 26.06
C LEU A 103 -0.47 -8.44 25.17
N VAL A 104 -0.27 -8.75 23.89
CA VAL A 104 0.32 -7.81 22.91
C VAL A 104 -0.72 -6.79 22.43
N ALA A 105 -1.94 -7.21 22.14
CA ALA A 105 -2.96 -6.37 21.54
C ALA A 105 -3.53 -5.30 22.51
N VAL A 106 -3.79 -5.67 23.76
CA VAL A 106 -4.48 -4.79 24.74
C VAL A 106 -3.74 -3.46 24.98
N PRO A 107 -2.43 -3.41 25.20
CA PRO A 107 -1.71 -2.13 25.37
C PRO A 107 -1.79 -1.24 24.12
N ILE A 108 -1.75 -1.83 22.93
CA ILE A 108 -1.82 -1.09 21.67
C ILE A 108 -3.21 -0.48 21.48
N PHE A 109 -4.27 -1.25 21.76
CA PHE A 109 -5.66 -0.77 21.63
C PHE A 109 -6.05 0.29 22.66
N LYS A 110 -5.37 0.35 23.80
CA LYS A 110 -5.56 1.42 24.81
C LYS A 110 -4.92 2.75 24.40
N GLY A 111 -4.05 2.77 23.39
CA GLY A 111 -3.42 4.00 22.89
C GLY A 111 -4.43 4.94 22.24
N GLU A 112 -4.25 6.26 22.44
CA GLU A 112 -5.13 7.30 21.89
C GLU A 112 -5.33 7.20 20.38
N PHE A 113 -4.25 6.90 19.65
CA PHE A 113 -4.31 6.75 18.19
C PHE A 113 -5.22 5.57 17.77
N ALA A 114 -5.13 4.44 18.47
CA ALA A 114 -5.99 3.28 18.19
C ALA A 114 -7.46 3.61 18.50
N GLN A 115 -7.73 4.29 19.61
CA GLN A 115 -9.09 4.71 20.00
C GLN A 115 -9.68 5.69 18.99
N MET A 116 -8.91 6.67 18.55
CA MET A 116 -9.33 7.62 17.50
C MET A 116 -9.62 6.89 16.17
N ARG A 117 -8.84 5.87 15.80
CA ARG A 117 -9.09 5.06 14.60
C ARG A 117 -10.33 4.19 14.72
N LEU A 118 -10.62 3.66 15.90
CA LEU A 118 -11.83 2.87 16.14
C LEU A 118 -13.10 3.74 16.07
N ALA A 119 -13.05 4.97 16.57
CA ALA A 119 -14.17 5.91 16.50
C ALA A 119 -14.59 6.31 15.06
N ARG A 120 -13.71 6.15 14.08
CA ARG A 120 -13.97 6.49 12.66
C ARG A 120 -14.46 5.33 11.80
N VAL A 121 -14.91 4.22 12.41
CA VAL A 121 -15.29 2.99 11.65
C VAL A 121 -16.42 3.25 10.66
N SER A 122 -17.52 3.86 11.12
CA SER A 122 -18.69 4.11 10.26
C SER A 122 -18.35 5.06 9.11
N ALA A 123 -17.70 6.19 9.41
CA ALA A 123 -17.32 7.15 8.39
C ALA A 123 -16.39 6.56 7.32
N ASP A 124 -15.42 5.73 7.71
CA ASP A 124 -14.53 5.06 6.75
C ASP A 124 -15.30 4.04 5.87
N LEU A 125 -16.35 3.42 6.40
CA LEU A 125 -17.19 2.49 5.63
C LEU A 125 -18.08 3.23 4.64
N ASP A 126 -18.68 4.35 5.06
CA ASP A 126 -19.50 5.21 4.21
C ASP A 126 -18.69 5.74 3.02
N ILE A 127 -17.46 6.20 3.26
CA ILE A 127 -16.55 6.64 2.19
C ILE A 127 -16.28 5.50 1.20
N ARG A 128 -16.05 4.28 1.68
CA ARG A 128 -15.80 3.14 0.81
C ARG A 128 -17.04 2.75 0.00
N GLN A 129 -18.21 2.77 0.61
CA GLN A 129 -19.46 2.46 -0.09
C GLN A 129 -19.77 3.51 -1.17
N ALA A 130 -19.56 4.79 -0.89
CA ALA A 130 -19.67 5.87 -1.86
C ALA A 130 -18.71 5.63 -3.04
N HIS A 131 -17.44 5.34 -2.73
CA HIS A 131 -16.42 5.03 -3.72
C HIS A 131 -16.77 3.81 -4.60
N TRP A 132 -17.25 2.71 -4.01
CA TRP A 132 -17.68 1.53 -4.78
C TRP A 132 -18.87 1.84 -5.69
N LYS A 133 -19.81 2.64 -5.20
CA LYS A 133 -20.97 3.07 -5.97
C LYS A 133 -20.54 3.97 -7.14
N ASP A 134 -19.65 4.93 -6.92
CA ASP A 134 -19.09 5.78 -7.97
C ASP A 134 -18.36 4.92 -9.01
N ALA A 135 -17.46 4.04 -8.60
CA ALA A 135 -16.72 3.15 -9.48
C ALA A 135 -17.63 2.32 -10.40
N LEU A 136 -18.76 1.82 -9.88
CA LEU A 136 -19.73 1.10 -10.72
C LEU A 136 -20.51 2.01 -11.66
N SER A 137 -20.80 3.25 -11.25
CA SER A 137 -21.60 4.21 -12.01
C SER A 137 -20.87 4.76 -13.23
N ILE A 138 -19.53 4.85 -13.16
CA ILE A 138 -18.69 5.41 -14.22
C ILE A 138 -18.33 4.42 -15.34
N ARG A 139 -18.78 3.15 -15.23
CA ARG A 139 -18.58 2.14 -16.28
C ARG A 139 -19.40 2.47 -17.53
N ASP A 140 -18.95 1.97 -18.68
CA ASP A 140 -19.73 2.03 -19.91
C ASP A 140 -21.05 1.26 -19.76
N ALA A 141 -22.12 1.79 -20.33
CA ALA A 141 -23.39 1.11 -20.35
C ALA A 141 -23.36 -0.02 -21.42
N GLY A 142 -24.03 -1.12 -21.12
CA GLY A 142 -24.24 -2.19 -22.09
C GLY A 142 -23.88 -3.58 -21.59
N LEU A 143 -24.33 -4.58 -22.36
CA LEU A 143 -24.17 -5.99 -22.01
C LEU A 143 -22.70 -6.42 -22.06
N ALA A 144 -21.93 -5.92 -23.03
CA ALA A 144 -20.51 -6.27 -23.15
C ALA A 144 -19.71 -5.84 -21.91
N THR A 145 -19.88 -4.62 -21.43
CA THR A 145 -19.24 -4.14 -20.21
C THR A 145 -19.73 -4.89 -18.98
N THR A 146 -20.99 -5.22 -18.90
CA THR A 146 -21.53 -6.02 -17.79
C THR A 146 -20.88 -7.40 -17.75
N LEU A 147 -20.72 -8.06 -18.89
CA LEU A 147 -20.18 -9.41 -18.97
C LEU A 147 -18.64 -9.45 -18.86
N PHE A 148 -17.92 -8.54 -19.53
CA PHE A 148 -16.47 -8.57 -19.70
C PHE A 148 -15.72 -7.44 -19.00
N GLY A 149 -16.42 -6.48 -18.42
CA GLY A 149 -15.84 -5.33 -17.73
C GLY A 149 -15.34 -4.23 -18.66
N MET A 150 -14.59 -3.31 -18.07
CA MET A 150 -13.99 -2.15 -18.75
C MET A 150 -12.60 -2.45 -19.35
N GLY A 151 -11.99 -3.57 -18.94
CA GLY A 151 -10.62 -3.94 -19.25
C GLY A 151 -9.66 -3.67 -18.08
N LEU A 152 -8.62 -4.50 -17.99
CA LEU A 152 -7.62 -4.42 -16.91
C LEU A 152 -6.90 -3.07 -16.91
N GLY A 153 -6.80 -2.45 -15.72
CA GLY A 153 -6.09 -1.19 -15.53
C GLY A 153 -6.79 0.05 -16.09
N ARG A 154 -8.04 -0.04 -16.52
CA ARG A 154 -8.80 1.10 -17.06
C ARG A 154 -9.39 2.01 -15.98
N TYR A 155 -9.41 1.55 -14.75
CA TYR A 155 -10.04 2.28 -13.65
C TYR A 155 -9.45 3.70 -13.45
N PRO A 156 -8.12 3.93 -13.36
CA PRO A 156 -7.58 5.26 -13.11
C PRO A 156 -7.96 6.27 -14.17
N GLU A 157 -7.92 5.88 -15.46
CA GLU A 157 -8.32 6.74 -16.58
C GLU A 157 -9.83 7.04 -16.53
N THR A 158 -10.65 6.01 -16.30
CA THR A 158 -12.10 6.16 -16.23
C THR A 158 -12.50 7.02 -15.04
N ASN A 159 -11.89 6.81 -13.86
CA ASN A 159 -12.11 7.64 -12.69
C ASN A 159 -11.76 9.10 -12.96
N TYR A 160 -10.60 9.38 -13.55
CA TYR A 160 -10.16 10.74 -13.86
C TYR A 160 -11.20 11.52 -14.70
N TRP A 161 -11.77 10.87 -15.72
CA TRP A 161 -12.69 11.56 -16.64
C TRP A 161 -14.14 11.58 -16.18
N ARG A 162 -14.58 10.61 -15.36
CA ARG A 162 -16.00 10.36 -15.11
C ARG A 162 -16.41 10.37 -13.64
N SER A 163 -15.48 10.30 -12.68
CA SER A 163 -15.83 10.25 -11.25
C SER A 163 -16.61 11.49 -10.83
N THR A 164 -17.61 11.25 -9.98
CA THR A 164 -18.44 12.29 -9.37
C THR A 164 -18.05 12.61 -7.94
N GLU A 165 -17.03 11.93 -7.39
CA GLU A 165 -16.57 12.13 -6.01
C GLU A 165 -15.91 13.50 -5.76
N GLY A 166 -15.70 14.30 -6.80
CA GLY A 166 -15.08 15.61 -6.69
C GLY A 166 -13.55 15.59 -6.50
N HIS A 167 -12.97 14.42 -6.41
CA HIS A 167 -11.53 14.20 -6.31
C HIS A 167 -10.95 13.85 -7.67
N ARG A 168 -10.09 14.71 -8.19
CA ARG A 168 -9.33 14.44 -9.42
C ARG A 168 -7.86 14.34 -9.09
N SER A 169 -7.22 13.27 -9.56
CA SER A 169 -5.77 13.15 -9.46
C SER A 169 -5.10 14.30 -10.18
N ALA A 170 -4.12 14.93 -9.54
CA ALA A 170 -3.16 15.72 -10.30
C ALA A 170 -2.44 14.82 -11.29
N THR A 171 -1.99 15.38 -12.40
CA THR A 171 -1.24 14.65 -13.42
C THR A 171 0.10 15.29 -13.67
N TYR A 172 1.04 14.51 -14.15
CA TYR A 172 2.30 15.01 -14.68
C TYR A 172 2.55 14.43 -16.07
N ARG A 173 3.20 15.17 -16.91
CA ARG A 173 3.66 14.72 -18.22
C ARG A 173 4.86 15.52 -18.68
N LEU A 174 5.66 14.93 -19.55
CA LEU A 174 6.70 15.65 -20.27
C LEU A 174 6.14 16.21 -21.55
N GLU A 175 6.36 17.50 -21.75
CA GLU A 175 6.04 18.22 -22.97
C GLU A 175 7.35 18.62 -23.67
N SER A 176 7.33 18.72 -24.99
CA SER A 176 8.47 19.20 -25.75
C SER A 176 8.04 20.29 -26.71
N THR A 177 8.79 21.38 -26.71
CA THR A 177 8.58 22.51 -27.61
C THR A 177 9.92 23.00 -28.13
N ALA A 178 10.08 23.09 -29.44
CA ALA A 178 11.32 23.57 -30.10
C ALA A 178 12.60 22.85 -29.62
N GLY A 179 12.50 21.53 -29.36
CA GLY A 179 13.66 20.73 -28.91
C GLY A 179 13.94 20.79 -27.41
N ASN A 180 13.23 21.60 -26.65
CA ASN A 180 13.31 21.65 -25.19
C ASN A 180 12.22 20.78 -24.56
N THR A 181 12.59 19.93 -23.60
CA THR A 181 11.67 19.07 -22.83
C THR A 181 11.50 19.64 -21.43
N PHE A 182 10.28 19.71 -20.95
CA PHE A 182 9.95 20.24 -19.63
C PHE A 182 8.83 19.43 -18.98
N LEU A 183 8.75 19.50 -17.65
CA LEU A 183 7.71 18.86 -16.86
C LEU A 183 6.47 19.74 -16.79
N ARG A 184 5.30 19.21 -17.14
CA ARG A 184 4.01 19.85 -16.91
C ARG A 184 3.27 19.13 -15.77
N LEU A 185 2.89 19.90 -14.75
CA LEU A 185 2.01 19.45 -13.67
C LEU A 185 0.62 20.05 -13.86
N SER A 186 -0.41 19.25 -13.64
CA SER A 186 -1.79 19.75 -13.47
C SER A 186 -2.19 19.71 -12.00
N ALA A 187 -3.06 20.65 -11.61
CA ALA A 187 -3.64 20.64 -10.28
C ALA A 187 -4.65 19.50 -10.11
N GLY A 188 -4.73 19.01 -8.87
CA GLY A 188 -5.63 17.93 -8.48
C GLY A 188 -5.31 17.50 -7.05
N ASP A 189 -5.73 16.29 -6.68
CA ASP A 189 -5.32 15.68 -5.42
C ASP A 189 -3.80 15.49 -5.37
N SER A 190 -3.26 15.51 -4.17
CA SER A 190 -1.82 15.56 -3.90
C SER A 190 -1.01 14.58 -4.74
N LEU A 191 -0.27 15.10 -5.66
CA LEU A 191 0.76 14.44 -6.45
C LEU A 191 2.08 15.18 -6.24
N TYR A 192 3.12 14.43 -5.97
CA TYR A 192 4.48 14.92 -5.79
C TYR A 192 5.38 14.28 -6.84
N VAL A 193 6.05 15.10 -7.65
CA VAL A 193 7.15 14.63 -8.51
C VAL A 193 8.44 14.92 -7.76
N GLU A 194 9.24 13.92 -7.50
CA GLU A 194 10.26 13.99 -6.45
C GLU A 194 11.57 13.30 -6.82
N GLN A 195 12.64 13.81 -6.21
CA GLN A 195 13.98 13.25 -6.33
C GLN A 195 14.66 13.19 -4.96
N MET A 196 15.45 12.14 -4.70
CA MET A 196 16.29 12.06 -3.52
C MET A 196 17.46 13.03 -3.64
N VAL A 197 17.75 13.77 -2.56
CA VAL A 197 18.75 14.81 -2.52
C VAL A 197 19.66 14.68 -1.29
N ALA A 198 20.93 15.00 -1.46
CA ALA A 198 21.92 14.98 -0.37
C ALA A 198 21.93 16.31 0.40
N VAL A 199 20.80 16.68 0.99
CA VAL A 199 20.68 17.86 1.84
C VAL A 199 21.16 17.55 3.24
N GLU A 200 22.03 18.39 3.80
CA GLU A 200 22.56 18.25 5.17
C GLU A 200 21.83 19.18 6.14
N PRO A 201 21.50 18.71 7.35
CA PRO A 201 20.86 19.53 8.36
C PRO A 201 21.66 20.78 8.68
N GLY A 202 20.95 21.92 8.81
CA GLY A 202 21.55 23.20 9.20
C GLY A 202 22.28 23.98 8.08
N GLN A 203 22.50 23.40 6.90
CA GLN A 203 23.16 24.05 5.78
C GLN A 203 22.19 24.95 4.99
N HIS A 204 22.77 25.90 4.25
CA HIS A 204 22.04 26.81 3.37
C HIS A 204 22.00 26.30 1.94
N TYR A 205 20.85 26.47 1.30
CA TYR A 205 20.59 26.03 -0.07
C TYR A 205 19.86 27.10 -0.85
N VAL A 206 20.14 27.13 -2.16
CA VAL A 206 19.44 27.98 -3.13
C VAL A 206 18.75 27.06 -4.14
N LEU A 207 17.44 27.19 -4.26
CA LEU A 207 16.63 26.48 -5.24
C LEU A 207 16.29 27.43 -6.39
N ARG A 208 16.65 27.05 -7.61
CA ARG A 208 16.35 27.79 -8.85
C ARG A 208 15.59 26.92 -9.79
N MET A 209 14.67 27.51 -10.54
CA MET A 209 13.97 26.82 -11.63
C MET A 209 13.36 27.82 -12.60
N ASP A 210 13.09 27.36 -13.80
CA ASP A 210 12.27 28.08 -14.77
C ASP A 210 10.83 27.57 -14.67
N VAL A 211 9.86 28.47 -14.59
CA VAL A 211 8.45 28.12 -14.47
C VAL A 211 7.58 28.90 -15.43
N ARG A 212 6.49 28.27 -15.90
CA ARG A 212 5.48 28.91 -16.75
C ARG A 212 4.08 28.49 -16.27
N PRO A 213 3.44 29.27 -15.39
CA PRO A 213 2.09 29.00 -14.95
C PRO A 213 1.07 29.32 -16.05
N SER A 214 0.03 28.51 -16.19
CA SER A 214 -1.08 28.78 -17.13
C SER A 214 -2.07 29.82 -16.60
N ARG A 215 -1.99 30.18 -15.34
CA ARG A 215 -2.92 31.09 -14.67
C ARG A 215 -2.16 32.12 -13.81
N PRO A 216 -2.63 33.40 -13.78
CA PRO A 216 -2.09 34.39 -12.87
C PRO A 216 -2.31 34.01 -11.40
N ASP A 217 -1.52 34.63 -10.52
CA ASP A 217 -1.55 34.42 -9.07
C ASP A 217 -1.39 32.93 -8.67
N SER A 218 -0.69 32.17 -9.50
CA SER A 218 -0.33 30.79 -9.22
C SER A 218 0.82 30.73 -8.19
N LYS A 219 0.89 29.61 -7.48
CA LYS A 219 1.98 29.27 -6.57
C LYS A 219 2.45 27.86 -6.81
N ILE A 220 3.71 27.59 -6.53
CA ILE A 220 4.27 26.24 -6.50
C ILE A 220 4.82 25.96 -5.11
N THR A 221 4.58 24.77 -4.61
CA THR A 221 5.06 24.33 -3.30
C THR A 221 6.10 23.24 -3.48
N ILE A 222 7.25 23.41 -2.83
CA ILE A 222 8.37 22.48 -2.88
C ILE A 222 8.67 21.99 -1.48
N PRO A 223 8.07 20.89 -1.04
CA PRO A 223 8.44 20.24 0.22
C PRO A 223 9.78 19.51 0.10
N ILE A 224 10.70 19.79 1.02
CA ILE A 224 11.95 19.06 1.20
C ILE A 224 11.81 18.29 2.51
N CYS A 225 11.67 16.96 2.42
CA CYS A 225 11.26 16.14 3.55
C CYS A 225 12.24 15.00 3.83
N GLU A 226 12.50 14.75 5.11
CA GLU A 226 13.06 13.48 5.54
C GLU A 226 12.07 12.35 5.23
N LYS A 227 12.55 11.26 4.65
CA LYS A 227 11.77 10.05 4.44
C LYS A 227 12.00 9.04 5.54
N TRP A 228 10.93 8.62 6.18
CA TRP A 228 10.94 7.41 6.97
C TRP A 228 10.15 6.35 6.24
N MET A 229 10.85 5.50 5.50
CA MET A 229 10.25 4.58 4.53
C MET A 229 9.43 5.37 3.50
N LEU A 230 8.11 5.33 3.57
CA LEU A 230 7.22 6.05 2.65
C LEU A 230 6.64 7.34 3.24
N THR A 231 6.70 7.49 4.54
CA THR A 231 6.12 8.65 5.21
C THR A 231 7.14 9.78 5.24
N SER A 232 6.70 11.00 4.97
CA SER A 232 7.48 12.20 5.26
C SER A 232 7.47 12.44 6.78
N TYR A 233 8.64 12.73 7.34
CA TYR A 233 8.80 12.91 8.79
C TYR A 233 8.90 14.39 9.16
N ASN A 234 10.02 15.04 8.83
CA ASN A 234 10.19 16.48 8.98
C ASN A 234 10.25 17.11 7.60
N CYS A 235 9.59 18.23 7.39
CA CYS A 235 9.52 18.88 6.09
C CYS A 235 9.82 20.37 6.20
N ILE A 236 10.63 20.85 5.27
CA ILE A 236 10.77 22.29 4.97
C ILE A 236 9.84 22.57 3.80
N TRP A 237 8.93 23.51 3.97
CA TRP A 237 7.96 23.88 2.95
C TRP A 237 8.40 25.19 2.29
N GLN A 238 8.80 25.13 1.02
CA GLN A 238 9.08 26.32 0.21
C GLN A 238 7.90 26.57 -0.71
N THR A 239 7.20 27.68 -0.50
CA THR A 239 6.12 28.14 -1.39
C THR A 239 6.59 29.37 -2.14
N ILE A 240 6.53 29.33 -3.47
CA ILE A 240 6.94 30.43 -4.35
C ILE A 240 5.70 30.97 -5.02
N GLU A 241 5.37 32.22 -4.72
CA GLU A 241 4.29 32.96 -5.38
C GLU A 241 4.78 33.41 -6.77
N LEU A 242 3.97 33.13 -7.79
CA LEU A 242 4.36 33.35 -9.18
C LEU A 242 3.82 34.66 -9.76
N GLY A 243 3.08 35.46 -8.98
CA GLY A 243 2.58 36.77 -9.38
C GLY A 243 1.55 36.74 -10.52
N LYS A 244 1.27 37.93 -11.09
CA LYS A 244 0.13 38.14 -11.98
C LYS A 244 0.33 37.73 -13.44
N GLU A 245 1.53 37.42 -13.88
CA GLU A 245 1.80 37.05 -15.25
C GLU A 245 1.58 35.55 -15.46
N ALA A 246 0.96 35.17 -16.55
CA ALA A 246 0.73 33.78 -16.96
C ALA A 246 1.19 33.54 -18.40
N GLY A 247 1.48 32.30 -18.74
CA GLY A 247 1.83 31.88 -20.13
C GLY A 247 3.26 32.18 -20.57
N ALA A 248 4.07 32.89 -19.78
CA ALA A 248 5.46 33.19 -20.09
C ALA A 248 6.42 32.45 -19.13
N TRP A 249 7.58 32.01 -19.65
CA TRP A 249 8.65 31.45 -18.83
C TRP A 249 9.30 32.54 -17.99
N ARG A 250 9.54 32.23 -16.72
CA ARG A 250 10.28 33.09 -15.81
C ARG A 250 11.18 32.27 -14.88
N LYS A 251 12.28 32.89 -14.49
CA LYS A 251 13.18 32.32 -13.50
C LYS A 251 12.70 32.65 -12.10
N VAL A 252 12.65 31.66 -11.25
CA VAL A 252 12.34 31.82 -9.84
C VAL A 252 13.47 31.28 -8.98
N GLU A 253 13.69 31.93 -7.85
CA GLU A 253 14.71 31.56 -6.88
C GLU A 253 14.12 31.64 -5.47
N THR A 254 14.45 30.67 -4.63
CA THR A 254 14.19 30.71 -3.20
C THR A 254 15.39 30.17 -2.44
N GLN A 255 15.59 30.66 -1.22
CA GLN A 255 16.67 30.24 -0.35
C GLN A 255 16.10 29.72 0.95
N PHE A 256 16.71 28.68 1.48
CA PHE A 256 16.31 28.13 2.75
C PHE A 256 17.51 27.56 3.54
N THR A 257 17.32 27.43 4.84
CA THR A 257 18.26 26.73 5.72
C THR A 257 17.60 25.45 6.18
N ALA A 258 18.30 24.33 6.13
CA ALA A 258 17.76 23.02 6.49
C ALA A 258 17.69 22.79 8.02
N LYS A 259 17.11 23.73 8.77
CA LYS A 259 17.06 23.70 10.25
C LYS A 259 16.10 22.65 10.79
N GLU A 260 15.01 22.39 10.10
CA GLU A 260 13.98 21.44 10.52
C GLU A 260 14.38 19.98 10.30
N LEU A 261 15.41 19.73 9.49
CA LEU A 261 15.91 18.40 9.26
C LEU A 261 16.77 17.92 10.42
N SER A 262 16.56 16.68 10.85
CA SER A 262 17.29 16.08 11.96
C SER A 262 18.56 15.36 11.51
N VAL A 263 19.57 15.35 12.37
CA VAL A 263 20.74 14.49 12.18
C VAL A 263 20.31 13.05 12.41
N SER A 264 20.29 12.24 11.35
CA SER A 264 19.97 10.82 11.46
C SER A 264 21.13 10.02 12.04
N PRO A 265 20.87 9.06 12.95
CA PRO A 265 21.91 8.17 13.44
C PRO A 265 22.44 7.29 12.30
N TRP A 266 23.70 6.92 12.37
CA TRP A 266 24.38 6.14 11.32
C TRP A 266 23.69 4.80 10.96
N TYR A 267 22.99 4.20 11.92
CA TYR A 267 22.28 2.92 11.75
C TYR A 267 20.84 3.09 11.22
N SER A 268 20.34 4.32 11.08
CA SER A 268 18.99 4.62 10.60
C SER A 268 18.98 5.97 9.89
N GLN A 269 19.73 6.04 8.78
CA GLN A 269 19.76 7.24 7.97
C GLN A 269 18.42 7.43 7.26
N ARG A 270 17.89 8.65 7.32
CA ARG A 270 16.68 9.05 6.63
C ARG A 270 17.06 9.77 5.34
N PRO A 271 16.78 9.19 4.18
CA PRO A 271 16.98 9.90 2.92
C PRO A 271 16.09 11.13 2.88
N ILE A 272 16.58 12.19 2.24
CA ILE A 272 15.84 13.43 2.04
C ILE A 272 15.38 13.49 0.60
N LYS A 273 14.13 13.89 0.38
CA LYS A 273 13.57 14.10 -0.94
C LYS A 273 13.18 15.57 -1.11
N LEU A 274 13.40 16.09 -2.30
CA LEU A 274 12.79 17.32 -2.80
C LEU A 274 11.62 16.93 -3.68
N SER A 275 10.47 17.55 -3.47
CA SER A 275 9.25 17.27 -4.22
C SER A 275 8.71 18.53 -4.88
N LEU A 276 8.10 18.38 -6.04
CA LEU A 276 7.37 19.44 -6.76
C LEU A 276 5.88 19.17 -6.59
N HIS A 277 5.15 20.14 -6.07
CA HIS A 277 3.70 20.02 -5.84
C HIS A 277 2.97 21.27 -6.35
N TYR A 278 1.87 21.03 -7.08
CA TYR A 278 1.05 22.09 -7.65
C TYR A 278 -0.43 21.82 -7.39
N ASP A 279 -1.11 22.77 -6.76
CA ASP A 279 -2.48 22.61 -6.27
C ASP A 279 -3.46 23.70 -6.73
N VAL A 280 -3.04 24.61 -7.63
CA VAL A 280 -3.92 25.72 -8.09
C VAL A 280 -5.00 25.18 -9.02
N PRO A 281 -6.29 25.24 -8.64
CA PRO A 281 -7.37 24.56 -9.34
C PRO A 281 -7.53 25.02 -10.80
N ASN A 282 -7.88 24.05 -11.69
CA ASN A 282 -8.12 24.27 -13.11
C ASN A 282 -6.98 24.97 -13.85
N SER A 283 -5.74 24.63 -13.47
CA SER A 283 -4.56 25.20 -14.08
C SER A 283 -3.43 24.19 -14.20
N THR A 284 -2.40 24.55 -14.96
CA THR A 284 -1.17 23.78 -15.11
C THR A 284 0.03 24.69 -14.87
N ILE A 285 1.16 24.07 -14.54
CA ILE A 285 2.45 24.73 -14.46
C ILE A 285 3.47 23.91 -15.25
N ASP A 286 4.26 24.56 -16.06
CA ASP A 286 5.43 23.98 -16.70
C ASP A 286 6.66 24.34 -15.88
N ILE A 287 7.57 23.39 -15.73
CA ILE A 287 8.76 23.48 -14.88
C ILE A 287 9.95 22.94 -15.64
N ASP A 288 11.06 23.64 -15.55
CA ASP A 288 12.30 23.31 -16.24
C ASP A 288 13.52 23.84 -15.49
N ASN A 289 14.73 23.36 -15.84
CA ASN A 289 16.02 23.85 -15.35
C ASN A 289 16.11 23.94 -13.82
N ILE A 290 15.60 22.90 -13.12
CA ILE A 290 15.59 22.86 -11.65
C ILE A 290 17.01 22.59 -11.14
N ARG A 291 17.46 23.42 -10.20
CA ARG A 291 18.76 23.29 -9.54
C ARG A 291 18.62 23.52 -8.05
N LEU A 292 19.15 22.64 -7.25
CA LEU A 292 19.31 22.82 -5.82
C LEU A 292 20.81 22.99 -5.52
N GLU A 293 21.21 24.20 -5.24
CA GLU A 293 22.63 24.54 -5.10
C GLU A 293 23.02 24.69 -3.62
N THR A 294 24.19 24.15 -3.28
CA THR A 294 24.85 24.39 -1.99
C THR A 294 25.45 25.77 -1.93
N ALA A 295 25.91 26.20 -0.76
CA ALA A 295 26.65 27.47 -0.59
C ALA A 295 27.94 27.52 -1.48
N THR A 296 28.49 26.38 -1.87
CA THR A 296 29.66 26.30 -2.77
C THR A 296 29.28 26.27 -4.25
N GLY A 297 27.98 26.33 -4.59
CA GLY A 297 27.49 26.30 -5.96
C GLY A 297 27.33 24.91 -6.58
N ALA A 298 27.55 23.84 -5.81
CA ALA A 298 27.33 22.47 -6.30
C ALA A 298 25.83 22.18 -6.41
N ASN A 299 25.39 21.69 -7.58
CA ASN A 299 24.01 21.26 -7.80
C ASN A 299 23.80 19.85 -7.26
N LEU A 300 22.75 19.66 -6.43
CA LEU A 300 22.39 18.38 -5.81
C LEU A 300 21.32 17.60 -6.60
N LEU A 301 20.74 18.21 -7.64
CA LEU A 301 19.73 17.56 -8.48
C LEU A 301 20.35 17.04 -9.79
N SER A 302 19.91 15.87 -10.20
CA SER A 302 20.20 15.29 -11.50
C SER A 302 19.04 15.52 -12.45
N ASN A 303 19.32 15.64 -13.76
CA ASN A 303 18.28 15.75 -14.80
C ASN A 303 17.19 16.79 -14.49
N GLY A 304 17.62 17.98 -14.03
CA GLY A 304 16.68 19.07 -13.70
C GLY A 304 16.12 19.79 -14.92
N ASP A 305 16.69 19.56 -16.09
CA ASP A 305 16.26 20.04 -17.41
C ASP A 305 15.41 19.01 -18.18
N PHE A 306 15.11 17.87 -17.57
CA PHE A 306 14.34 16.77 -18.15
C PHE A 306 14.83 16.26 -19.51
N SER A 307 16.10 16.51 -19.86
CA SER A 307 16.71 16.01 -21.09
C SER A 307 16.76 14.49 -21.17
N GLU A 308 16.90 13.81 -20.03
CA GLU A 308 16.82 12.36 -19.86
C GLU A 308 15.40 11.90 -19.46
N ARG A 309 14.38 12.68 -19.81
CA ARG A 309 12.96 12.41 -19.49
C ARG A 309 12.74 12.39 -17.98
N MET A 310 12.18 11.29 -17.42
CA MET A 310 11.90 11.13 -15.99
C MET A 310 13.01 10.39 -15.23
N ASP A 311 14.19 10.19 -15.83
CA ASP A 311 15.31 9.57 -15.12
C ASP A 311 15.67 10.40 -13.88
N HIS A 312 15.89 9.72 -12.75
CA HIS A 312 16.05 10.28 -11.41
C HIS A 312 14.79 10.87 -10.76
N TRP A 313 13.71 11.09 -11.52
CA TRP A 313 12.44 11.59 -11.00
C TRP A 313 11.42 10.47 -10.86
N PHE A 314 10.69 10.46 -9.76
CA PHE A 314 9.59 9.54 -9.50
C PHE A 314 8.40 10.30 -8.92
N PHE A 315 7.25 9.67 -8.84
CA PHE A 315 6.08 10.32 -8.26
C PHE A 315 5.57 9.57 -7.04
N SER A 316 4.94 10.30 -6.13
CA SER A 316 4.14 9.75 -5.04
C SER A 316 2.84 10.53 -4.88
N THR A 317 1.85 9.92 -4.26
CA THR A 317 0.54 10.53 -4.01
C THR A 317 0.04 10.16 -2.62
N ASP A 318 -0.67 11.09 -1.97
CA ASP A 318 -1.35 10.84 -0.70
C ASP A 318 -2.73 10.22 -0.91
N GLY A 319 -3.34 10.45 -2.08
CA GLY A 319 -4.60 9.86 -2.51
C GLY A 319 -4.40 8.49 -3.17
N HIS A 320 -5.26 7.54 -2.86
CA HIS A 320 -5.19 6.20 -3.44
C HIS A 320 -6.51 5.75 -4.08
N LEU A 321 -7.60 6.42 -3.80
CA LEU A 321 -8.93 6.06 -4.32
C LEU A 321 -9.03 6.26 -5.83
N GLN A 322 -8.30 7.22 -6.38
CA GLN A 322 -8.25 7.46 -7.82
C GLN A 322 -7.52 6.36 -8.61
N TRP A 323 -6.70 5.57 -7.90
CA TRP A 323 -5.85 4.54 -8.52
C TRP A 323 -6.39 3.12 -8.32
N HIS A 324 -7.19 2.91 -7.27
CA HIS A 324 -7.64 1.58 -6.88
C HIS A 324 -9.09 1.59 -6.39
N ILE A 325 -9.88 0.66 -6.88
CA ILE A 325 -11.17 0.34 -6.28
C ILE A 325 -10.90 -0.48 -5.02
N LYS A 326 -11.13 0.07 -3.85
CA LYS A 326 -10.81 -0.52 -2.54
C LYS A 326 -11.65 -1.77 -2.20
N SER A 327 -11.67 -2.75 -3.10
CA SER A 327 -12.27 -4.08 -2.94
C SER A 327 -11.86 -4.97 -4.11
N LEU A 328 -11.39 -6.17 -3.81
CA LEU A 328 -11.09 -7.21 -4.80
C LEU A 328 -12.34 -7.54 -5.65
N PHE A 329 -13.49 -7.65 -5.01
CA PHE A 329 -14.75 -7.96 -5.65
C PHE A 329 -15.15 -6.89 -6.70
N TYR A 330 -15.20 -5.63 -6.27
CA TYR A 330 -15.57 -4.52 -7.16
C TYR A 330 -14.49 -4.25 -8.21
N GLY A 331 -13.22 -4.46 -7.89
CA GLY A 331 -12.13 -4.34 -8.85
C GLY A 331 -12.26 -5.34 -9.99
N VAL A 332 -12.44 -6.62 -9.67
CA VAL A 332 -12.65 -7.67 -10.69
C VAL A 332 -13.92 -7.44 -11.49
N LEU A 333 -15.02 -7.01 -10.84
CA LEU A 333 -16.27 -6.70 -11.53
C LEU A 333 -16.12 -5.50 -12.47
N PHE A 334 -15.33 -4.50 -12.11
CA PHE A 334 -15.05 -3.35 -12.97
C PHE A 334 -14.19 -3.75 -14.16
N ASP A 335 -13.08 -4.42 -13.94
CA ASP A 335 -12.07 -4.73 -14.96
C ASP A 335 -12.49 -5.88 -15.89
N GLN A 336 -13.13 -6.93 -15.34
CA GLN A 336 -13.37 -8.20 -16.05
C GLN A 336 -14.85 -8.60 -16.09
N GLY A 337 -15.74 -7.79 -15.51
CA GLY A 337 -17.17 -8.01 -15.53
C GLY A 337 -17.63 -9.24 -14.74
N VAL A 338 -18.83 -9.68 -15.01
CA VAL A 338 -19.46 -10.84 -14.35
C VAL A 338 -18.70 -12.14 -14.66
N PHE A 339 -18.19 -12.31 -15.87
CA PHE A 339 -17.43 -13.52 -16.20
C PHE A 339 -16.13 -13.61 -15.42
N GLY A 340 -15.38 -12.53 -15.29
CA GLY A 340 -14.17 -12.50 -14.47
C GLY A 340 -14.46 -12.80 -13.00
N LEU A 341 -15.54 -12.22 -12.46
CA LEU A 341 -15.95 -12.45 -11.07
C LEU A 341 -16.38 -13.91 -10.84
N VAL A 342 -17.16 -14.50 -11.74
CA VAL A 342 -17.57 -15.90 -11.64
C VAL A 342 -16.37 -16.84 -11.79
N ALA A 343 -15.44 -16.55 -12.69
CA ALA A 343 -14.20 -17.33 -12.85
C ALA A 343 -13.33 -17.27 -11.59
N LEU A 344 -13.15 -16.10 -10.99
CA LEU A 344 -12.42 -15.94 -9.74
C LEU A 344 -13.10 -16.69 -8.60
N ALA A 345 -14.43 -16.53 -8.45
CA ALA A 345 -15.20 -17.22 -7.41
C ALA A 345 -15.11 -18.74 -7.55
N TRP A 346 -15.21 -19.24 -8.78
CA TRP A 346 -15.08 -20.67 -9.08
C TRP A 346 -13.68 -21.20 -8.76
N PHE A 347 -12.64 -20.47 -9.17
CA PHE A 347 -11.26 -20.84 -8.87
C PHE A 347 -10.99 -20.90 -7.35
N VAL A 348 -11.44 -19.88 -6.62
CA VAL A 348 -11.33 -19.84 -5.15
C VAL A 348 -12.12 -20.99 -4.50
N LEU A 349 -13.34 -21.24 -4.95
CA LEU A 349 -14.17 -22.32 -4.43
C LEU A 349 -13.51 -23.70 -4.63
N LEU A 350 -12.97 -23.95 -5.81
CA LEU A 350 -12.24 -25.19 -6.09
C LEU A 350 -11.03 -25.35 -5.18
N ALA A 351 -10.22 -24.29 -4.99
CA ALA A 351 -9.08 -24.30 -4.10
C ALA A 351 -9.49 -24.60 -2.65
N LEU A 352 -10.52 -23.92 -2.13
CA LEU A 352 -11.02 -24.14 -0.78
C LEU A 352 -11.63 -25.55 -0.57
N VAL A 353 -12.40 -26.04 -1.53
CA VAL A 353 -12.95 -27.40 -1.47
C VAL A 353 -11.84 -28.44 -1.47
N ARG A 354 -10.81 -28.26 -2.32
CA ARG A 354 -9.66 -29.16 -2.38
C ARG A 354 -8.88 -29.17 -1.07
N ALA A 355 -8.54 -27.97 -0.56
CA ALA A 355 -7.86 -27.82 0.73
C ALA A 355 -8.65 -28.43 1.89
N THR A 356 -9.98 -28.26 1.92
CA THR A 356 -10.84 -28.87 2.94
C THR A 356 -10.79 -30.39 2.88
N ARG A 357 -10.90 -31.00 1.70
CA ARG A 357 -10.79 -32.44 1.52
C ARG A 357 -9.46 -32.99 2.01
N ASN A 358 -8.36 -32.35 1.62
CA ASN A 358 -7.01 -32.74 2.04
C ASN A 358 -6.82 -32.55 3.55
N MET A 359 -7.30 -31.46 4.11
CA MET A 359 -7.26 -31.19 5.56
C MET A 359 -8.01 -32.27 6.35
N LEU A 360 -9.19 -32.66 5.90
CA LEU A 360 -9.97 -33.74 6.56
C LEU A 360 -9.29 -35.10 6.45
N SER A 361 -8.47 -35.32 5.42
CA SER A 361 -7.62 -36.51 5.29
C SER A 361 -6.33 -36.43 6.13
N GLY A 362 -6.15 -35.38 6.95
CA GLY A 362 -5.04 -35.25 7.90
C GLY A 362 -3.87 -34.38 7.43
N ASP A 363 -3.94 -33.76 6.24
CA ASP A 363 -2.87 -32.87 5.77
C ASP A 363 -2.93 -31.51 6.49
N THR A 364 -1.89 -31.24 7.25
CA THR A 364 -1.77 -30.00 8.04
C THR A 364 -1.40 -28.79 7.19
N ILE A 365 -0.67 -28.99 6.09
CA ILE A 365 -0.28 -27.91 5.17
C ILE A 365 -1.51 -27.40 4.43
N SER A 366 -2.39 -28.30 3.96
CA SER A 366 -3.67 -27.89 3.36
C SER A 366 -4.55 -27.10 4.32
N GLY A 367 -4.55 -27.44 5.63
CA GLY A 367 -5.24 -26.65 6.64
C GLY A 367 -4.65 -25.24 6.81
N ALA A 368 -3.31 -25.11 6.76
CA ALA A 368 -2.65 -23.80 6.77
C ALA A 368 -2.96 -23.00 5.50
N SER A 369 -2.91 -23.63 4.33
CA SER A 369 -3.20 -23.00 3.04
C SER A 369 -4.64 -22.50 2.95
N PHE A 370 -5.60 -23.31 3.45
CA PHE A 370 -7.00 -22.92 3.59
C PHE A 370 -7.15 -21.63 4.44
N ALA A 371 -6.56 -21.65 5.64
CA ALA A 371 -6.62 -20.49 6.54
C ALA A 371 -5.95 -19.24 5.96
N ALA A 372 -4.81 -19.40 5.29
CA ALA A 372 -4.09 -18.33 4.63
C ALA A 372 -4.88 -17.73 3.45
N LEU A 373 -5.48 -18.56 2.60
CA LEU A 373 -6.32 -18.10 1.50
C LEU A 373 -7.56 -17.38 2.00
N CYS A 374 -8.23 -17.89 3.04
CA CYS A 374 -9.37 -17.21 3.67
C CYS A 374 -8.97 -15.84 4.25
N SER A 375 -7.82 -15.74 4.91
CA SER A 375 -7.34 -14.46 5.45
C SER A 375 -7.00 -13.45 4.35
N PHE A 376 -6.42 -13.90 3.23
CA PHE A 376 -6.19 -13.08 2.04
C PHE A 376 -7.51 -12.51 1.51
N LEU A 377 -8.54 -13.33 1.38
CA LEU A 377 -9.85 -12.91 0.89
C LEU A 377 -10.53 -11.92 1.84
N VAL A 378 -10.36 -12.06 3.16
CA VAL A 378 -10.87 -11.08 4.14
C VAL A 378 -10.23 -9.71 3.92
N VAL A 379 -8.92 -9.63 3.67
CA VAL A 379 -8.28 -8.35 3.30
C VAL A 379 -8.82 -7.85 1.96
N GLY A 380 -9.02 -8.74 0.99
CA GLY A 380 -9.56 -8.43 -0.33
C GLY A 380 -10.99 -7.87 -0.33
N LEU A 381 -11.79 -8.05 0.73
CA LEU A 381 -13.10 -7.41 0.83
C LEU A 381 -12.99 -5.87 0.82
N PHE A 382 -11.90 -5.33 1.34
CA PHE A 382 -11.69 -3.90 1.53
C PHE A 382 -10.45 -3.35 0.83
N ASP A 383 -9.79 -4.16 0.00
CA ASP A 383 -8.66 -3.72 -0.84
C ASP A 383 -8.55 -4.58 -2.10
N THR A 384 -7.97 -4.05 -3.19
CA THR A 384 -7.95 -4.76 -4.48
C THR A 384 -6.89 -5.86 -4.51
N LEU A 385 -5.79 -5.73 -3.81
CA LEU A 385 -4.65 -6.66 -3.66
C LEU A 385 -4.03 -7.20 -4.97
N ILE A 386 -4.83 -7.86 -5.83
CA ILE A 386 -4.35 -8.57 -7.04
C ILE A 386 -3.94 -7.64 -8.19
N ASP A 387 -4.18 -6.35 -8.09
CA ASP A 387 -3.67 -5.34 -9.02
C ASP A 387 -2.15 -5.12 -8.85
N THR A 388 -1.62 -5.54 -7.70
CA THR A 388 -0.18 -5.52 -7.41
C THR A 388 0.45 -6.88 -7.71
N PRO A 389 1.43 -6.99 -8.64
CA PRO A 389 1.97 -8.28 -9.09
C PRO A 389 2.46 -9.20 -7.96
N ARG A 390 3.06 -8.64 -6.91
CA ARG A 390 3.53 -9.42 -5.74
C ARG A 390 2.40 -10.11 -5.00
N PHE A 391 1.24 -9.45 -4.88
CA PHE A 391 0.07 -9.99 -4.19
C PHE A 391 -0.76 -10.90 -5.09
N LEU A 392 -0.78 -10.65 -6.39
CA LEU A 392 -1.31 -11.62 -7.36
C LEU A 392 -0.51 -12.94 -7.30
N LEU A 393 0.81 -12.86 -7.27
CA LEU A 393 1.66 -14.04 -7.10
C LEU A 393 1.38 -14.76 -5.77
N LEU A 394 1.29 -14.02 -4.66
CA LEU A 394 0.95 -14.60 -3.35
C LEU A 394 -0.41 -15.30 -3.41
N PHE A 395 -1.44 -14.68 -3.99
CA PHE A 395 -2.75 -15.28 -4.18
C PHE A 395 -2.68 -16.59 -4.95
N LEU A 396 -1.97 -16.61 -6.09
CA LEU A 396 -1.81 -17.81 -6.92
C LEU A 396 -1.03 -18.91 -6.19
N LEU A 397 0.01 -18.56 -5.42
CA LEU A 397 0.76 -19.52 -4.60
C LEU A 397 -0.12 -20.11 -3.50
N LEU A 398 -0.93 -19.31 -2.80
CA LEU A 398 -1.85 -19.80 -1.77
C LEU A 398 -2.93 -20.71 -2.36
N ALA A 399 -3.55 -20.31 -3.47
CA ALA A 399 -4.54 -21.12 -4.17
C ALA A 399 -3.91 -22.41 -4.73
N GLY A 400 -2.72 -22.34 -5.31
CA GLY A 400 -1.94 -23.49 -5.77
C GLY A 400 -1.62 -24.45 -4.64
N ALA A 401 -1.16 -23.94 -3.48
CA ALA A 401 -0.89 -24.76 -2.29
C ALA A 401 -2.14 -25.49 -1.77
N CYS A 402 -3.32 -24.86 -1.88
CA CYS A 402 -4.60 -25.53 -1.59
C CYS A 402 -4.88 -26.71 -2.52
N CYS A 403 -4.37 -26.70 -3.75
CA CYS A 403 -4.62 -27.71 -4.77
C CYS A 403 -3.56 -28.83 -4.81
N LEU A 404 -2.44 -28.68 -4.09
CA LEU A 404 -1.40 -29.71 -4.07
C LEU A 404 -1.96 -31.05 -3.58
N PRO A 405 -1.56 -32.17 -4.23
CA PRO A 405 -1.96 -33.50 -3.77
C PRO A 405 -1.32 -33.79 -2.40
N LEU A 406 -2.01 -34.59 -1.58
CA LEU A 406 -1.43 -35.17 -0.37
C LEU A 406 -0.10 -35.81 -0.72
N ALA A 407 0.98 -35.41 -0.06
CA ALA A 407 2.20 -36.23 -0.06
C ALA A 407 1.81 -37.60 0.48
N LYS A 408 1.84 -38.63 -0.37
CA LYS A 408 1.68 -40.01 0.09
C LYS A 408 2.74 -40.22 1.17
N SER A 409 2.31 -40.40 2.42
CA SER A 409 3.17 -40.93 3.46
C SER A 409 3.76 -42.23 2.89
N GLU A 410 5.01 -42.16 2.44
CA GLU A 410 5.77 -43.38 2.22
C GLU A 410 5.71 -44.12 3.54
N GLY A 411 5.01 -45.25 3.51
CA GLY A 411 4.81 -46.07 4.67
C GLY A 411 6.16 -46.30 5.33
N LYS A 412 6.28 -45.99 6.60
CA LYS A 412 7.28 -46.60 7.44
C LYS A 412 7.07 -48.10 7.33
N ALA A 413 7.75 -48.71 6.37
CA ALA A 413 8.01 -50.11 6.41
C ALA A 413 8.83 -50.34 7.68
N ALA A 414 8.24 -51.15 8.55
CA ALA A 414 8.71 -51.86 9.74
C ALA A 414 10.04 -51.45 10.40
#